data_9e936333f2158e1a4ace4b8870477da0
#
_entry.id   9e936333f2158e1a4ace4b8870477da0
#
_cell.length_a   1.000
_cell.length_b   1.000
_cell.length_c   1.000
_cell.angle_alpha   90.00
_cell.angle_beta   90.00
_cell.angle_gamma   90.00
#
_symmetry.space_group_name_H-M   'P 1'
#
loop_
_entity.id
_entity.type
_entity.pdbx_description
1 polymer ?
#
loop_
_entity_poly.entity_id
_entity_poly.type
_entity_poly.pdbx_seq_one_letter_code
_entity_poly.pdbx_strand_id
1 'polypeptide(L)'
;MSDQPIFRTIREQVVHRLRDDVMGQVFEPGENLREFALAKRYAVSRSPIRDALLQLTQEGLLVATPNCGVKVALRIDDDIQPLVIDIRLKVELYALDRFIKQIDNSDLTVLERCLEKNYTACREGVLSAIIKSDMAFHEAIVERGGSEKLIGLWKQVISAMMLHYHRLGDWIESYQEHVAILEAIKRGDRKGAKAALITNIQ
;
A
#
# COMPACT_ATOMS: atom_id res chain seq x y z
N MET A 1 0.53 -4.59 27.44
CA MET A 1 0.63 -5.89 26.76
C MET A 1 1.92 -5.86 25.96
N SER A 2 2.82 -6.80 26.22
CA SER A 2 4.18 -6.83 25.70
C SER A 2 4.20 -6.90 24.18
N ASP A 3 4.86 -5.91 23.59
CA ASP A 3 5.24 -5.90 22.17
C ASP A 3 6.30 -6.99 21.97
N GLN A 4 5.86 -8.23 21.75
CA GLN A 4 6.81 -9.29 21.37
C GLN A 4 7.31 -8.96 19.96
N PRO A 5 8.63 -8.93 19.74
CA PRO A 5 9.15 -8.71 18.40
C PRO A 5 8.64 -9.82 17.48
N ILE A 6 7.86 -9.42 16.47
CA ILE A 6 7.42 -10.36 15.42
C ILE A 6 8.67 -10.76 14.67
N PHE A 7 9.23 -11.94 15.00
CA PHE A 7 10.35 -12.51 14.27
C PHE A 7 9.90 -12.88 12.87
N ARG A 8 10.18 -12.00 11.91
CA ARG A 8 9.94 -12.27 10.49
C ARG A 8 10.99 -13.24 9.98
N THR A 9 10.57 -14.24 9.23
CA THR A 9 11.48 -15.13 8.49
C THR A 9 12.37 -14.31 7.54
N ILE A 10 13.54 -14.85 7.17
CA ILE A 10 14.42 -14.21 6.16
C ILE A 10 13.64 -13.92 4.87
N ARG A 11 12.77 -14.85 4.46
CA ARG A 11 11.89 -14.65 3.30
C ARG A 11 11.03 -13.40 3.47
N GLU A 12 10.31 -13.25 4.56
CA GLU A 12 9.45 -12.08 4.82
C GLU A 12 10.25 -10.78 4.87
N GLN A 13 11.43 -10.80 5.46
CA GLN A 13 12.33 -9.65 5.50
C GLN A 13 12.75 -9.22 4.09
N VAL A 14 13.10 -10.18 3.22
CA VAL A 14 13.48 -9.92 1.83
C VAL A 14 12.30 -9.37 1.03
N VAL A 15 11.11 -9.98 1.17
CA VAL A 15 9.88 -9.47 0.53
C VAL A 15 9.62 -8.02 0.91
N HIS A 16 9.72 -7.69 2.21
CA HIS A 16 9.51 -6.32 2.66
C HIS A 16 10.55 -5.34 2.10
N ARG A 17 11.84 -5.70 2.19
CA ARG A 17 12.91 -4.84 1.67
C ARG A 17 12.79 -4.61 0.16
N LEU A 18 12.54 -5.66 -0.60
CA LEU A 18 12.39 -5.54 -2.05
C LEU A 18 11.16 -4.70 -2.42
N ARG A 19 10.04 -4.89 -1.68
CA ARG A 19 8.84 -4.04 -1.86
C ARG A 19 9.14 -2.58 -1.55
N ASP A 20 9.79 -2.30 -0.42
CA ASP A 20 10.15 -0.95 -0.01
C ASP A 20 11.10 -0.29 -1.04
N ASP A 21 12.08 -1.06 -1.60
CA ASP A 21 12.99 -0.58 -2.65
C ASP A 21 12.25 -0.28 -3.98
N VAL A 22 11.30 -1.14 -4.39
CA VAL A 22 10.49 -0.91 -5.61
C VAL A 22 9.58 0.31 -5.43
N MET A 23 8.87 0.39 -4.31
CA MET A 23 7.96 1.50 -4.01
C MET A 23 8.72 2.82 -3.78
N GLY A 24 9.90 2.75 -3.18
CA GLY A 24 10.79 3.89 -2.98
C GLY A 24 11.56 4.31 -4.23
N GLN A 25 11.24 3.71 -5.41
CA GLN A 25 11.86 4.03 -6.70
C GLN A 25 13.40 3.85 -6.71
N VAL A 26 13.90 2.90 -5.90
CA VAL A 26 15.31 2.49 -5.94
C VAL A 26 15.62 1.71 -7.23
N PHE A 27 14.60 1.08 -7.79
CA PHE A 27 14.60 0.41 -9.08
C PHE A 27 13.64 1.14 -10.03
N GLU A 28 14.09 1.41 -11.24
CA GLU A 28 13.27 2.10 -12.25
C GLU A 28 12.18 1.18 -12.84
N PRO A 29 11.01 1.73 -13.21
CA PRO A 29 10.01 0.96 -13.96
C PRO A 29 10.61 0.29 -15.20
N GLY A 30 10.37 -1.01 -15.36
CA GLY A 30 10.95 -1.82 -16.44
C GLY A 30 12.37 -2.33 -16.18
N GLU A 31 13.01 -1.95 -15.07
CA GLU A 31 14.35 -2.45 -14.72
C GLU A 31 14.35 -3.96 -14.46
N ASN A 32 15.36 -4.65 -15.00
CA ASN A 32 15.55 -6.08 -14.79
C ASN A 32 16.13 -6.38 -13.39
N LEU A 33 15.43 -7.18 -12.63
CA LEU A 33 15.84 -7.61 -11.29
C LEU A 33 16.54 -8.98 -11.36
N ARG A 34 17.86 -8.98 -11.24
CA ARG A 34 18.66 -10.21 -11.28
C ARG A 34 18.82 -10.82 -9.90
N GLU A 35 18.43 -12.10 -9.73
CA GLU A 35 18.53 -12.84 -8.47
C GLU A 35 19.89 -12.70 -7.80
N PHE A 36 20.98 -12.83 -8.58
CA PHE A 36 22.34 -12.75 -8.05
C PHE A 36 22.67 -11.36 -7.48
N ALA A 37 22.28 -10.32 -8.17
CA ALA A 37 22.50 -8.93 -7.74
C ALA A 37 21.71 -8.63 -6.44
N LEU A 38 20.45 -9.06 -6.39
CA LEU A 38 19.59 -8.90 -5.20
C LEU A 38 20.10 -9.72 -4.01
N ALA A 39 20.55 -10.97 -4.24
CA ALA A 39 21.12 -11.80 -3.20
C ALA A 39 22.37 -11.15 -2.56
N LYS A 40 23.23 -10.55 -3.39
CA LYS A 40 24.39 -9.77 -2.93
C LYS A 40 23.96 -8.50 -2.18
N ARG A 41 23.00 -7.76 -2.71
CA ARG A 41 22.47 -6.49 -2.13
C ARG A 41 21.89 -6.71 -0.73
N TYR A 42 21.10 -7.77 -0.56
CA TYR A 42 20.42 -8.06 0.71
C TYR A 42 21.19 -8.99 1.64
N ALA A 43 22.37 -9.46 1.22
CA ALA A 43 23.24 -10.37 1.96
C ALA A 43 22.53 -11.70 2.36
N VAL A 44 21.79 -12.29 1.42
CA VAL A 44 21.04 -13.54 1.60
C VAL A 44 21.33 -14.54 0.46
N SER A 45 20.91 -15.80 0.62
CA SER A 45 20.97 -16.79 -0.46
C SER A 45 19.92 -16.47 -1.57
N ARG A 46 20.02 -17.16 -2.71
CA ARG A 46 19.12 -16.93 -3.86
C ARG A 46 17.68 -17.41 -3.62
N SER A 47 17.49 -18.41 -2.75
CA SER A 47 16.15 -18.97 -2.50
C SER A 47 15.14 -17.93 -1.99
N PRO A 48 15.38 -17.19 -0.88
CA PRO A 48 14.45 -16.18 -0.41
C PRO A 48 14.25 -15.03 -1.43
N ILE A 49 15.23 -14.78 -2.32
CA ILE A 49 15.06 -13.81 -3.40
C ILE A 49 14.05 -14.31 -4.43
N ARG A 50 14.13 -15.56 -4.86
CA ARG A 50 13.15 -16.15 -5.79
C ARG A 50 11.73 -16.10 -5.23
N ASP A 51 11.57 -16.46 -3.96
CA ASP A 51 10.28 -16.40 -3.29
C ASP A 51 9.74 -14.97 -3.24
N ALA A 52 10.59 -14.00 -2.96
CA ALA A 52 10.21 -12.58 -2.96
C ALA A 52 9.82 -12.08 -4.36
N LEU A 53 10.61 -12.42 -5.38
CA LEU A 53 10.30 -12.06 -6.76
C LEU A 53 8.97 -12.66 -7.20
N LEU A 54 8.72 -13.93 -6.87
CA LEU A 54 7.44 -14.59 -7.17
C LEU A 54 6.27 -13.90 -6.49
N GLN A 55 6.40 -13.62 -5.20
CA GLN A 55 5.35 -12.97 -4.43
C GLN A 55 5.03 -11.56 -4.96
N LEU A 56 6.05 -10.73 -5.21
CA LEU A 56 5.84 -9.38 -5.74
C LEU A 56 5.33 -9.39 -7.20
N THR A 57 5.62 -10.44 -7.96
CA THR A 57 5.00 -10.66 -9.29
C THR A 57 3.49 -10.99 -9.13
N GLN A 58 3.11 -11.81 -8.17
CA GLN A 58 1.71 -12.10 -7.88
C GLN A 58 0.95 -10.86 -7.37
N GLU A 59 1.65 -9.97 -6.67
CA GLU A 59 1.12 -8.69 -6.21
C GLU A 59 1.05 -7.64 -7.33
N GLY A 60 1.65 -7.87 -8.50
CA GLY A 60 1.63 -6.95 -9.64
C GLY A 60 2.69 -5.85 -9.61
N LEU A 61 3.55 -5.81 -8.58
CA LEU A 61 4.69 -4.87 -8.52
C LEU A 61 5.81 -5.23 -9.47
N LEU A 62 5.90 -6.52 -9.82
CA LEU A 62 6.87 -7.05 -10.77
C LEU A 62 6.17 -7.80 -11.90
N VAL A 63 6.85 -7.91 -13.04
CA VAL A 63 6.39 -8.70 -14.20
C VAL A 63 7.44 -9.74 -14.54
N ALA A 64 7.03 -11.00 -14.55
CA ALA A 64 7.87 -12.10 -15.05
C ALA A 64 7.65 -12.30 -16.54
N THR A 65 8.72 -12.25 -17.32
CA THR A 65 8.68 -12.52 -18.76
C THR A 65 9.45 -13.80 -19.06
N PRO A 66 8.86 -14.77 -19.75
CA PRO A 66 9.56 -16.00 -20.14
C PRO A 66 10.90 -15.69 -20.79
N ASN A 67 11.95 -16.35 -20.36
CA ASN A 67 13.33 -16.20 -20.84
C ASN A 67 13.98 -14.81 -20.65
N CYS A 68 13.25 -13.81 -20.13
CA CYS A 68 13.75 -12.46 -19.91
C CYS A 68 13.92 -12.12 -18.41
N GLY A 69 13.46 -13.00 -17.51
CA GLY A 69 13.55 -12.81 -16.07
C GLY A 69 12.40 -11.96 -15.49
N VAL A 70 12.67 -11.31 -14.38
CA VAL A 70 11.70 -10.49 -13.66
C VAL A 70 12.09 -9.02 -13.78
N LYS A 71 11.11 -8.16 -14.02
CA LYS A 71 11.27 -6.71 -14.15
C LYS A 71 10.34 -5.98 -13.18
N VAL A 72 10.70 -4.77 -12.79
CA VAL A 72 9.74 -3.84 -12.17
C VAL A 72 8.61 -3.60 -13.17
N ALA A 73 7.36 -3.65 -12.70
CA ALA A 73 6.22 -3.38 -13.57
C ALA A 73 6.32 -1.96 -14.15
N LEU A 74 5.78 -1.77 -15.34
CA LEU A 74 5.69 -0.44 -15.94
C LEU A 74 4.59 0.35 -15.23
N ARG A 75 4.69 1.66 -15.33
CA ARG A 75 3.61 2.54 -14.88
C ARG A 75 2.36 2.29 -15.72
N ILE A 76 1.20 2.51 -15.12
CA ILE A 76 -0.08 2.50 -15.85
C ILE A 76 -0.05 3.65 -16.86
N ASP A 77 -0.61 3.44 -18.04
CA ASP A 77 -0.75 4.50 -19.03
C ASP A 77 -1.67 5.61 -18.50
N ASP A 78 -1.34 6.86 -18.79
CA ASP A 78 -2.05 8.04 -18.25
C ASP A 78 -3.55 8.05 -18.59
N ASP A 79 -3.94 7.45 -19.71
CA ASP A 79 -5.35 7.32 -20.13
C ASP A 79 -6.13 6.27 -19.32
N ILE A 80 -5.46 5.28 -18.75
CA ILE A 80 -6.06 4.22 -17.92
C ILE A 80 -6.09 4.65 -16.44
N GLN A 81 -5.21 5.54 -16.01
CA GLN A 81 -5.10 5.97 -14.61
C GLN A 81 -6.44 6.44 -14.01
N PRO A 82 -7.27 7.27 -14.68
CA PRO A 82 -8.57 7.67 -14.14
C PRO A 82 -9.50 6.50 -13.87
N LEU A 83 -9.49 5.47 -14.74
CA LEU A 83 -10.28 4.26 -14.54
C LEU A 83 -9.84 3.48 -13.31
N VAL A 84 -8.53 3.37 -13.08
CA VAL A 84 -8.00 2.67 -11.91
C VAL A 84 -8.36 3.41 -10.62
N ILE A 85 -8.30 4.74 -10.60
CA ILE A 85 -8.77 5.58 -9.50
C ILE A 85 -10.26 5.34 -9.23
N ASP A 86 -11.10 5.31 -10.27
CA ASP A 86 -12.54 5.04 -10.13
C ASP A 86 -12.83 3.66 -9.56
N ILE A 87 -12.06 2.64 -9.96
CA ILE A 87 -12.19 1.28 -9.41
C ILE A 87 -11.80 1.29 -7.93
N ARG A 88 -10.68 1.93 -7.56
CA ARG A 88 -10.26 2.10 -6.17
C ARG A 88 -11.36 2.75 -5.34
N LEU A 89 -11.88 3.90 -5.80
CA LEU A 89 -12.96 4.62 -5.12
C LEU A 89 -14.19 3.75 -4.90
N LYS A 90 -14.65 3.01 -5.89
CA LYS A 90 -15.82 2.13 -5.77
C LYS A 90 -15.59 1.04 -4.73
N VAL A 91 -14.42 0.42 -4.71
CA VAL A 91 -14.05 -0.63 -3.75
C VAL A 91 -14.00 -0.05 -2.34
N GLU A 92 -13.28 1.05 -2.15
CA GLU A 92 -13.06 1.64 -0.83
C GLU A 92 -14.33 2.29 -0.26
N LEU A 93 -15.14 2.96 -1.08
CA LEU A 93 -16.44 3.50 -0.64
C LEU A 93 -17.42 2.40 -0.22
N TYR A 94 -17.44 1.27 -0.93
CA TYR A 94 -18.22 0.10 -0.53
C TYR A 94 -17.75 -0.46 0.81
N ALA A 95 -16.43 -0.61 0.98
CA ALA A 95 -15.86 -1.12 2.22
C ALA A 95 -16.08 -0.16 3.39
N LEU A 96 -15.89 1.16 3.18
CA LEU A 96 -16.12 2.19 4.20
C LEU A 96 -17.58 2.19 4.69
N ASP A 97 -18.54 2.00 3.80
CA ASP A 97 -19.96 1.91 4.16
C ASP A 97 -20.26 0.75 5.13
N ARG A 98 -19.59 -0.38 4.94
CA ARG A 98 -19.73 -1.55 5.80
C ARG A 98 -18.92 -1.39 7.08
N PHE A 99 -17.70 -0.83 6.97
CA PHE A 99 -16.81 -0.53 8.07
C PHE A 99 -17.52 0.34 9.14
N ILE A 100 -18.12 1.46 8.74
CA ILE A 100 -18.81 2.37 9.66
C ILE A 100 -20.00 1.71 10.40
N LYS A 101 -20.62 0.70 9.81
CA LYS A 101 -21.74 -0.01 10.44
C LYS A 101 -21.34 -1.00 11.53
N GLN A 102 -20.09 -1.45 11.52
CA GLN A 102 -19.60 -2.53 12.39
C GLN A 102 -18.31 -2.16 13.14
N ILE A 103 -17.92 -0.88 13.08
CA ILE A 103 -16.71 -0.38 13.70
C ILE A 103 -16.77 -0.51 15.23
N ASP A 104 -15.65 -0.86 15.82
CA ASP A 104 -15.44 -0.88 17.27
C ASP A 104 -14.20 -0.06 17.68
N ASN A 105 -13.93 0.01 18.99
CA ASN A 105 -12.78 0.75 19.51
C ASN A 105 -11.43 0.18 19.07
N SER A 106 -11.35 -1.12 18.78
CA SER A 106 -10.10 -1.74 18.31
C SER A 106 -9.79 -1.30 16.89
N ASP A 107 -10.81 -1.17 16.04
CA ASP A 107 -10.70 -0.66 14.67
C ASP A 107 -10.18 0.79 14.68
N LEU A 108 -10.75 1.65 15.54
CA LEU A 108 -10.30 3.04 15.70
C LEU A 108 -8.83 3.10 16.11
N THR A 109 -8.42 2.26 17.07
CA THR A 109 -7.02 2.18 17.51
C THR A 109 -6.07 1.78 16.36
N VAL A 110 -6.50 0.88 15.48
CA VAL A 110 -5.72 0.51 14.28
C VAL A 110 -5.53 1.70 13.35
N LEU A 111 -6.61 2.43 13.03
CA LEU A 111 -6.55 3.60 12.17
C LEU A 111 -5.68 4.72 12.78
N GLU A 112 -5.80 4.97 14.08
CA GLU A 112 -4.96 5.95 14.79
C GLU A 112 -3.47 5.61 14.69
N ARG A 113 -3.11 4.34 14.88
CA ARG A 113 -1.72 3.88 14.71
C ARG A 113 -1.22 4.04 13.26
N CYS A 114 -2.09 3.82 12.27
CA CYS A 114 -1.72 4.09 10.88
C CYS A 114 -1.42 5.56 10.66
N LEU A 115 -2.22 6.46 11.22
CA LEU A 115 -2.01 7.91 11.14
C LEU A 115 -0.73 8.37 11.85
N GLU A 116 -0.42 7.82 13.04
CA GLU A 116 0.83 8.14 13.74
C GLU A 116 2.06 7.79 12.89
N LYS A 117 2.05 6.61 12.26
CA LYS A 117 3.12 6.18 11.35
C LYS A 117 3.18 7.05 10.10
N ASN A 118 2.02 7.40 9.53
CA ASN A 118 1.94 8.26 8.36
C ASN A 118 2.48 9.66 8.65
N TYR A 119 2.10 10.26 9.79
CA TYR A 119 2.65 11.54 10.22
C TYR A 119 4.16 11.53 10.35
N THR A 120 4.71 10.50 11.00
CA THR A 120 6.16 10.34 11.15
C THR A 120 6.84 10.23 9.79
N ALA A 121 6.32 9.37 8.91
CA ALA A 121 6.86 9.18 7.56
C ALA A 121 6.82 10.48 6.72
N CYS A 122 5.71 11.22 6.79
CA CYS A 122 5.55 12.51 6.10
C CYS A 122 6.57 13.54 6.59
N ARG A 123 6.82 13.59 7.90
CA ARG A 123 7.84 14.49 8.47
C ARG A 123 9.27 14.13 8.08
N GLU A 124 9.56 12.85 7.96
CA GLU A 124 10.88 12.33 7.59
C GLU A 124 11.12 12.40 6.07
N GLY A 125 10.06 12.54 5.27
CA GLY A 125 10.13 12.60 3.81
C GLY A 125 10.56 11.28 3.16
N VAL A 126 10.35 10.13 3.83
CA VAL A 126 10.72 8.80 3.31
C VAL A 126 9.57 8.25 2.47
N LEU A 127 9.65 8.37 1.15
CA LEU A 127 8.57 8.03 0.22
C LEU A 127 8.00 6.62 0.43
N SER A 128 8.83 5.60 0.58
CA SER A 128 8.37 4.23 0.79
C SER A 128 7.58 4.05 2.11
N ALA A 129 7.97 4.79 3.16
CA ALA A 129 7.27 4.78 4.43
C ALA A 129 5.93 5.53 4.36
N ILE A 130 5.88 6.64 3.61
CA ILE A 130 4.65 7.42 3.35
C ILE A 130 3.65 6.52 2.62
N ILE A 131 4.03 5.95 1.47
CA ILE A 131 3.16 5.06 0.69
C ILE A 131 2.66 3.89 1.55
N LYS A 132 3.54 3.26 2.32
CA LYS A 132 3.21 2.12 3.15
C LYS A 132 2.21 2.45 4.25
N SER A 133 2.37 3.58 4.92
CA SER A 133 1.48 4.00 6.01
C SER A 133 0.14 4.51 5.50
N ASP A 134 0.13 5.21 4.37
CA ASP A 134 -1.06 5.60 3.61
C ASP A 134 -1.89 4.35 3.26
N MET A 135 -1.29 3.40 2.53
CA MET A 135 -1.98 2.18 2.13
C MET A 135 -2.44 1.32 3.32
N ALA A 136 -1.70 1.30 4.43
CA ALA A 136 -2.11 0.56 5.62
C ALA A 136 -3.41 1.12 6.25
N PHE A 137 -3.63 2.43 6.16
CA PHE A 137 -4.88 3.05 6.61
C PHE A 137 -6.07 2.59 5.77
N HIS A 138 -5.93 2.65 4.45
CA HIS A 138 -6.97 2.20 3.51
C HIS A 138 -7.21 0.69 3.59
N GLU A 139 -6.13 -0.10 3.69
CA GLU A 139 -6.20 -1.56 3.84
C GLU A 139 -7.01 -1.95 5.08
N ALA A 140 -6.81 -1.28 6.21
CA ALA A 140 -7.56 -1.56 7.44
C ALA A 140 -9.08 -1.36 7.25
N ILE A 141 -9.48 -0.32 6.52
CA ILE A 141 -10.90 -0.08 6.19
C ILE A 141 -11.43 -1.16 5.26
N VAL A 142 -10.69 -1.50 4.21
CA VAL A 142 -11.13 -2.49 3.20
C VAL A 142 -11.16 -3.90 3.79
N GLU A 143 -10.20 -4.26 4.62
CA GLU A 143 -10.11 -5.56 5.27
C GLU A 143 -11.29 -5.77 6.23
N ARG A 144 -11.59 -4.79 7.08
CA ARG A 144 -12.68 -4.88 8.05
C ARG A 144 -14.07 -4.72 7.42
N GLY A 145 -14.21 -3.84 6.42
CA GLY A 145 -15.48 -3.58 5.73
C GLY A 145 -15.79 -4.54 4.57
N GLY A 146 -14.79 -5.26 4.07
CA GLY A 146 -14.87 -6.08 2.87
C GLY A 146 -15.02 -7.58 3.15
N SER A 147 -14.44 -8.35 2.24
CA SER A 147 -14.26 -9.80 2.31
C SER A 147 -12.87 -10.15 1.78
N GLU A 148 -12.38 -11.37 2.00
CA GLU A 148 -11.10 -11.83 1.46
C GLU A 148 -10.97 -11.61 -0.05
N LYS A 149 -12.07 -11.79 -0.79
CA LYS A 149 -12.08 -11.55 -2.24
C LYS A 149 -11.95 -10.06 -2.59
N LEU A 150 -12.59 -9.19 -1.78
CA LEU A 150 -12.54 -7.75 -2.01
C LEU A 150 -11.16 -7.18 -1.71
N ILE A 151 -10.52 -7.62 -0.62
CA ILE A 151 -9.16 -7.21 -0.30
C ILE A 151 -8.15 -7.67 -1.35
N GLY A 152 -8.32 -8.87 -1.90
CA GLY A 152 -7.48 -9.36 -3.01
C GLY A 152 -7.59 -8.49 -4.26
N LEU A 153 -8.81 -8.12 -4.66
CA LEU A 153 -9.04 -7.21 -5.78
C LEU A 153 -8.45 -5.82 -5.50
N TRP A 154 -8.68 -5.27 -4.31
CA TRP A 154 -8.13 -3.97 -3.91
C TRP A 154 -6.60 -3.96 -3.98
N LYS A 155 -5.93 -5.00 -3.47
CA LYS A 155 -4.46 -5.12 -3.52
C LYS A 155 -3.92 -5.09 -4.95
N GLN A 156 -4.60 -5.72 -5.91
CA GLN A 156 -4.19 -5.66 -7.32
C GLN A 156 -4.31 -4.24 -7.89
N VAL A 157 -5.42 -3.55 -7.60
CA VAL A 157 -5.62 -2.16 -8.03
C VAL A 157 -4.57 -1.24 -7.42
N ILE A 158 -4.32 -1.36 -6.12
CA ILE A 158 -3.33 -0.55 -5.40
C ILE A 158 -1.91 -0.79 -5.91
N SER A 159 -1.52 -2.05 -6.14
CA SER A 159 -0.18 -2.37 -6.66
C SER A 159 0.10 -1.65 -7.98
N ALA A 160 -0.89 -1.58 -8.85
CA ALA A 160 -0.78 -0.83 -10.10
C ALA A 160 -0.59 0.68 -9.87
N MET A 161 -1.28 1.26 -8.88
CA MET A 161 -1.18 2.69 -8.54
C MET A 161 0.12 3.04 -7.80
N MET A 162 0.68 2.14 -6.99
CA MET A 162 1.86 2.42 -6.16
C MET A 162 3.10 2.79 -6.97
N LEU A 163 3.26 2.25 -8.17
CA LEU A 163 4.34 2.60 -9.10
C LEU A 163 4.18 4.01 -9.69
N HIS A 164 3.00 4.61 -9.53
CA HIS A 164 2.65 5.95 -9.98
C HIS A 164 2.48 6.97 -8.85
N TYR A 165 2.82 6.61 -7.62
CA TYR A 165 2.61 7.49 -6.49
C TYR A 165 3.48 8.74 -6.62
N HIS A 166 2.98 9.70 -7.38
CA HIS A 166 3.51 11.04 -7.52
C HIS A 166 2.49 12.02 -6.93
N ARG A 167 2.39 12.04 -5.61
CA ARG A 167 1.71 13.16 -4.99
C ARG A 167 2.65 14.37 -5.07
N LEU A 168 2.40 15.19 -6.09
CA LEU A 168 2.97 16.52 -6.19
C LEU A 168 2.31 17.38 -5.11
N GLY A 169 2.94 17.51 -3.94
CA GLY A 169 2.35 18.33 -2.89
C GLY A 169 2.99 18.14 -1.52
N ASP A 170 2.44 18.82 -0.55
CA ASP A 170 2.84 18.70 0.84
C ASP A 170 2.37 17.35 1.41
N TRP A 171 3.32 16.52 1.83
CA TRP A 171 3.01 15.24 2.49
C TRP A 171 2.15 15.41 3.75
N ILE A 172 2.25 16.56 4.41
CA ILE A 172 1.43 16.88 5.57
C ILE A 172 -0.03 17.13 5.17
N GLU A 173 -0.30 17.67 3.99
CA GLU A 173 -1.67 17.78 3.47
C GLU A 173 -2.31 16.39 3.30
N SER A 174 -1.55 15.42 2.74
CA SER A 174 -2.00 14.02 2.65
C SER A 174 -2.37 13.45 4.02
N TYR A 175 -1.52 13.67 5.03
CA TYR A 175 -1.82 13.25 6.40
C TYR A 175 -3.12 13.89 6.92
N GLN A 176 -3.32 15.20 6.70
CA GLN A 176 -4.51 15.92 7.15
C GLN A 176 -5.80 15.39 6.52
N GLU A 177 -5.75 14.97 5.25
CA GLU A 177 -6.89 14.33 4.60
C GLU A 177 -7.27 13.00 5.26
N HIS A 178 -6.29 12.17 5.61
CA HIS A 178 -6.55 10.95 6.36
C HIS A 178 -7.13 11.23 7.76
N VAL A 179 -6.65 12.27 8.44
CA VAL A 179 -7.25 12.73 9.70
C VAL A 179 -8.71 13.11 9.51
N ALA A 180 -9.05 13.82 8.44
CA ALA A 180 -10.44 14.19 8.14
C ALA A 180 -11.35 12.96 7.96
N ILE A 181 -10.85 11.91 7.30
CA ILE A 181 -11.58 10.63 7.17
C ILE A 181 -11.83 10.02 8.55
N LEU A 182 -10.79 9.87 9.38
CA LEU A 182 -10.92 9.27 10.71
C LEU A 182 -11.87 10.07 11.61
N GLU A 183 -11.76 11.38 11.64
CA GLU A 183 -12.63 12.24 12.45
C GLU A 183 -14.09 12.17 12.01
N ALA A 184 -14.37 12.06 10.72
CA ALA A 184 -15.74 11.83 10.23
C ALA A 184 -16.26 10.44 10.65
N ILE A 185 -15.41 9.41 10.59
CA ILE A 185 -15.74 8.06 11.08
C ILE A 185 -16.08 8.08 12.58
N LYS A 186 -15.24 8.72 13.42
CA LYS A 186 -15.45 8.84 14.87
C LYS A 186 -16.78 9.51 15.24
N ARG A 187 -17.20 10.51 14.46
CA ARG A 187 -18.49 11.19 14.63
C ARG A 187 -19.69 10.42 14.07
N GLY A 188 -19.47 9.28 13.43
CA GLY A 188 -20.52 8.56 12.71
C GLY A 188 -21.05 9.30 11.48
N ASP A 189 -20.33 10.32 11.01
CA ASP A 189 -20.69 11.09 9.82
C ASP A 189 -20.33 10.34 8.54
N ARG A 190 -21.24 9.46 8.15
CA ARG A 190 -21.07 8.61 6.95
C ARG A 190 -20.91 9.42 5.66
N LYS A 191 -21.62 10.55 5.54
CA LYS A 191 -21.51 11.40 4.34
C LYS A 191 -20.18 12.13 4.30
N GLY A 192 -19.77 12.71 5.43
CA GLY A 192 -18.49 13.37 5.57
C GLY A 192 -17.31 12.41 5.37
N ALA A 193 -17.37 11.21 5.92
CA ALA A 193 -16.31 10.20 5.74
C ALA A 193 -16.15 9.80 4.26
N LYS A 194 -17.24 9.62 3.51
CA LYS A 194 -17.19 9.36 2.07
C LYS A 194 -16.63 10.53 1.28
N ALA A 195 -17.05 11.76 1.59
CA ALA A 195 -16.53 12.95 0.93
C ALA A 195 -15.03 13.11 1.16
N ALA A 196 -14.58 12.96 2.42
CA ALA A 196 -13.16 13.00 2.77
C ALA A 196 -12.35 11.92 2.06
N LEU A 197 -12.87 10.67 1.98
CA LEU A 197 -12.20 9.58 1.26
C LEU A 197 -12.07 9.88 -0.25
N ILE A 198 -13.10 10.46 -0.87
CA ILE A 198 -13.05 10.85 -2.29
C ILE A 198 -11.97 11.91 -2.50
N THR A 199 -11.92 12.95 -1.66
CA THR A 199 -10.89 14.00 -1.75
C THR A 199 -9.48 13.45 -1.59
N ASN A 200 -9.29 12.46 -0.71
CA ASN A 200 -7.99 11.87 -0.45
C ASN A 200 -7.48 10.97 -1.61
N ILE A 201 -8.38 10.32 -2.35
CA ILE A 201 -8.00 9.40 -3.43
C ILE A 201 -7.84 10.13 -4.78
N GLN A 202 -8.52 11.24 -5.00
CA GLN A 202 -8.48 12.05 -6.23
C GLN A 202 -7.34 13.05 -6.23
#